data_b29e7de7a9387339ac5f8676449e6b2b
#
_entry.id   b29e7de7a9387339ac5f8676449e6b2b
#
_cell.length_a   1.000
_cell.length_b   1.000
_cell.length_c   1.000
_cell.angle_alpha   90.00
_cell.angle_beta   90.00
_cell.angle_gamma   90.00
#
_symmetry.space_group_name_H-M   'P 1'
#
loop_
_entity.id
_entity.type
_entity.pdbx_description
1 polymer ?
#
loop_
_entity_poly.entity_id
_entity_poly.type
_entity_poly.pdbx_seq_one_letter_code
_entity_poly.pdbx_strand_id
1 'polypeptide(L)'
;VQTCALPISADILVYRATHVPVGDDQKQHLELSRDIAQKFNNDFAESISRRGFGDGYFPLPEPLIQGPATRVMSLRDGAKKMSKSDPSDYSRLNLSDDADAIAQKVRKAKTDPEPLPSEEAGLEKRPEAQNLVGIYAALAETTVAAVLGQFGNANFSTFKTALVDLAVARLGPICTEMKRLQGDQKYLDDVLKDGADRARVIAAANMRDIKGILGFIR
;
A
#
# COMPACT_ATOMS: atom_id res chain seq x y z
N VAL A 1 13.52 12.43 6.17
CA VAL A 1 12.06 12.30 6.01
C VAL A 1 11.50 13.33 5.03
N GLN A 2 12.02 14.57 5.01
CA GLN A 2 11.52 15.62 4.11
C GLN A 2 11.84 15.39 2.62
N THR A 3 12.89 14.65 2.28
CA THR A 3 13.30 14.43 0.87
C THR A 3 12.38 13.49 0.07
N CYS A 4 11.61 12.62 0.73
CA CYS A 4 10.67 11.72 0.05
C CYS A 4 9.25 12.31 -0.09
N ALA A 5 8.86 13.25 0.78
CA ALA A 5 7.49 13.77 0.81
C ALA A 5 7.17 14.70 -0.39
N LEU A 6 8.13 15.53 -0.82
CA LEU A 6 7.92 16.45 -1.95
C LEU A 6 7.71 15.74 -3.29
N PRO A 7 8.51 14.72 -3.68
CA PRO A 7 8.22 13.95 -4.89
C PRO A 7 6.85 13.28 -4.87
N ILE A 8 6.44 12.69 -3.74
CA ILE A 8 5.10 12.08 -3.60
C ILE A 8 4.01 13.12 -3.78
N SER A 9 4.16 14.31 -3.17
CA SER A 9 3.20 15.40 -3.33
C SER A 9 3.13 15.88 -4.77
N ALA A 10 4.28 15.96 -5.48
CA ALA A 10 4.31 16.34 -6.88
C ALA A 10 3.57 15.31 -7.77
N ASP A 11 3.76 14.01 -7.51
CA ASP A 11 3.07 12.94 -8.23
C ASP A 11 1.55 13.00 -8.02
N ILE A 12 1.07 13.34 -6.83
CA ILE A 12 -0.35 13.50 -6.53
C ILE A 12 -0.93 14.73 -7.24
N LEU A 13 -0.25 15.87 -7.10
CA LEU A 13 -0.77 17.17 -7.55
C LEU A 13 -0.70 17.33 -9.08
N VAL A 14 0.32 16.78 -9.74
CA VAL A 14 0.44 16.90 -11.21
C VAL A 14 -0.71 16.21 -11.94
N TYR A 15 -1.33 15.20 -11.33
CA TYR A 15 -2.53 14.54 -11.88
C TYR A 15 -3.84 15.09 -11.34
N ARG A 16 -3.80 16.09 -10.44
CA ARG A 16 -4.97 16.66 -9.77
C ARG A 16 -5.84 15.59 -9.10
N ALA A 17 -5.18 14.64 -8.45
CA ALA A 17 -5.87 13.55 -7.78
C ALA A 17 -6.79 14.07 -6.66
N THR A 18 -8.02 13.58 -6.62
CA THR A 18 -9.00 13.90 -5.57
C THR A 18 -8.93 12.92 -4.41
N HIS A 19 -8.61 11.65 -4.68
CA HIS A 19 -8.51 10.57 -3.69
C HIS A 19 -7.27 9.75 -3.96
N VAL A 20 -6.56 9.38 -2.90
CA VAL A 20 -5.33 8.59 -2.99
C VAL A 20 -5.43 7.36 -2.08
N PRO A 21 -5.45 6.14 -2.63
CA PRO A 21 -5.37 4.92 -1.83
C PRO A 21 -4.02 4.85 -1.12
N VAL A 22 -4.04 4.88 0.21
CA VAL A 22 -2.82 4.87 1.04
C VAL A 22 -3.01 4.02 2.29
N GLY A 23 -1.91 3.49 2.80
CA GLY A 23 -1.86 2.96 4.17
C GLY A 23 -1.73 4.10 5.21
N ASP A 24 -2.02 3.81 6.46
CA ASP A 24 -1.95 4.77 7.56
C ASP A 24 -0.59 5.47 7.68
N ASP A 25 0.48 4.79 7.30
CA ASP A 25 1.85 5.31 7.35
C ASP A 25 2.15 6.39 6.30
N GLN A 26 1.31 6.56 5.28
CA GLN A 26 1.47 7.56 4.22
C GLN A 26 0.61 8.82 4.44
N LYS A 27 -0.19 8.85 5.50
CA LYS A 27 -1.14 9.92 5.79
C LYS A 27 -0.46 11.30 5.89
N GLN A 28 0.72 11.37 6.53
CA GLN A 28 1.49 12.61 6.65
C GLN A 28 1.95 13.18 5.29
N HIS A 29 2.28 12.33 4.32
CA HIS A 29 2.65 12.78 2.99
C HIS A 29 1.45 13.39 2.24
N LEU A 30 0.26 12.82 2.48
CA LEU A 30 -0.97 13.36 1.90
C LEU A 30 -1.38 14.69 2.54
N GLU A 31 -1.19 14.84 3.85
CA GLU A 31 -1.39 16.12 4.54
C GLU A 31 -0.51 17.23 3.94
N LEU A 32 0.78 16.95 3.69
CA LEU A 32 1.66 17.89 2.99
C LEU A 32 1.14 18.23 1.58
N SER A 33 0.63 17.24 0.84
CA SER A 33 0.06 17.48 -0.49
C SER A 33 -1.16 18.41 -0.43
N ARG A 34 -2.01 18.25 0.60
CA ARG A 34 -3.17 19.12 0.85
C ARG A 34 -2.73 20.55 1.18
N ASP A 35 -1.72 20.71 2.05
CA ASP A 35 -1.19 22.03 2.43
C ASP A 35 -0.61 22.76 1.22
N ILE A 36 0.15 22.06 0.37
CA ILE A 36 0.68 22.62 -0.88
C ILE A 36 -0.46 23.04 -1.81
N ALA A 37 -1.47 22.18 -2.02
CA ALA A 37 -2.63 22.47 -2.84
C ALA A 37 -3.39 23.69 -2.35
N GLN A 38 -3.69 23.75 -1.05
CA GLN A 38 -4.39 24.85 -0.42
C GLN A 38 -3.61 26.16 -0.53
N LYS A 39 -2.31 26.12 -0.22
CA LYS A 39 -1.45 27.28 -0.34
C LYS A 39 -1.38 27.80 -1.77
N PHE A 40 -1.20 26.92 -2.76
CA PHE A 40 -1.20 27.28 -4.17
C PHE A 40 -2.51 27.95 -4.60
N ASN A 41 -3.64 27.36 -4.22
CA ASN A 41 -4.95 27.92 -4.55
C ASN A 41 -5.15 29.30 -3.93
N ASN A 42 -4.70 29.52 -2.70
CA ASN A 42 -4.80 30.80 -2.01
C ASN A 42 -3.85 31.87 -2.60
N ASP A 43 -2.57 31.52 -2.78
CA ASP A 43 -1.55 32.47 -3.23
C ASP A 43 -1.79 32.92 -4.68
N PHE A 44 -2.39 32.08 -5.51
CA PHE A 44 -2.62 32.34 -6.93
C PHE A 44 -4.10 32.49 -7.30
N ALA A 45 -5.00 32.74 -6.32
CA ALA A 45 -6.45 32.80 -6.51
C ALA A 45 -6.88 33.71 -7.66
N GLU A 46 -6.30 34.92 -7.76
CA GLU A 46 -6.61 35.86 -8.85
C GLU A 46 -6.19 35.36 -10.24
N SER A 47 -5.02 34.74 -10.35
CA SER A 47 -4.54 34.16 -11.61
C SER A 47 -5.36 32.95 -12.02
N ILE A 48 -5.77 32.12 -11.05
CA ILE A 48 -6.63 30.93 -11.23
C ILE A 48 -8.00 31.39 -11.78
N SER A 49 -8.64 32.33 -11.11
CA SER A 49 -9.94 32.87 -11.51
C SER A 49 -9.90 33.52 -12.90
N ARG A 50 -8.90 34.35 -13.20
CA ARG A 50 -8.72 34.97 -14.54
C ARG A 50 -8.57 33.95 -15.67
N ARG A 51 -8.07 32.74 -15.35
CA ARG A 51 -7.93 31.64 -16.33
C ARG A 51 -9.14 30.73 -16.42
N GLY A 52 -10.19 30.99 -15.65
CA GLY A 52 -11.44 30.24 -15.69
C GLY A 52 -11.47 28.93 -14.91
N PHE A 53 -10.54 28.74 -13.95
CA PHE A 53 -10.52 27.53 -13.13
C PHE A 53 -11.42 27.63 -11.87
N GLY A 54 -12.17 28.74 -11.71
CA GLY A 54 -13.05 28.94 -10.55
C GLY A 54 -12.28 29.29 -9.27
N ASP A 55 -12.69 28.70 -8.14
CA ASP A 55 -12.17 29.05 -6.79
C ASP A 55 -10.86 28.35 -6.43
N GLY A 56 -10.39 27.40 -7.26
CA GLY A 56 -9.15 26.69 -7.02
C GLY A 56 -8.72 25.84 -8.22
N TYR A 57 -7.40 25.69 -8.38
CA TYR A 57 -6.83 24.85 -9.42
C TYR A 57 -6.64 23.40 -8.95
N PHE A 58 -6.05 23.21 -7.78
CA PHE A 58 -5.86 21.89 -7.23
C PHE A 58 -7.04 21.46 -6.37
N PRO A 59 -7.59 20.23 -6.56
CA PRO A 59 -8.43 19.62 -5.55
C PRO A 59 -7.58 19.34 -4.28
N LEU A 60 -8.23 19.28 -3.13
CA LEU A 60 -7.57 18.86 -1.89
C LEU A 60 -7.64 17.33 -1.82
N PRO A 61 -6.53 16.61 -2.02
CA PRO A 61 -6.57 15.15 -2.08
C PRO A 61 -6.96 14.53 -0.74
N GLU A 62 -7.81 13.49 -0.78
CA GLU A 62 -8.28 12.77 0.41
C GLU A 62 -7.73 11.35 0.45
N PRO A 63 -7.38 10.83 1.66
CA PRO A 63 -6.92 9.46 1.79
C PRO A 63 -8.06 8.47 1.64
N LEU A 64 -7.86 7.41 0.87
CA LEU A 64 -8.68 6.21 0.86
C LEU A 64 -7.96 5.12 1.64
N ILE A 65 -8.34 4.95 2.91
CA ILE A 65 -7.79 3.90 3.77
C ILE A 65 -8.85 2.81 3.89
N GLN A 66 -8.59 1.64 3.29
CA GLN A 66 -9.56 0.55 3.23
C GLN A 66 -8.92 -0.80 3.58
N GLY A 67 -9.75 -1.67 4.18
CA GLY A 67 -9.44 -3.09 4.41
C GLY A 67 -8.88 -3.44 5.79
N PRO A 68 -8.94 -4.74 6.15
CA PRO A 68 -8.54 -5.23 7.48
C PRO A 68 -7.02 -5.28 7.70
N ALA A 69 -6.20 -5.16 6.63
CA ALA A 69 -4.74 -5.21 6.69
C ALA A 69 -4.11 -3.92 6.14
N THR A 70 -4.52 -2.78 6.67
CA THR A 70 -3.94 -1.47 6.33
C THR A 70 -2.47 -1.36 6.72
N ARG A 71 -2.01 -2.19 7.66
CA ARG A 71 -0.62 -2.25 8.12
C ARG A 71 -0.21 -3.69 8.43
N VAL A 72 0.57 -4.30 7.52
CA VAL A 72 1.13 -5.64 7.71
C VAL A 72 2.46 -5.54 8.46
N MET A 73 2.61 -6.35 9.51
CA MET A 73 3.81 -6.37 10.34
C MET A 73 4.76 -7.48 9.91
N SER A 74 6.04 -7.38 10.32
CA SER A 74 7.06 -8.37 10.03
C SER A 74 6.69 -9.75 10.56
N LEU A 75 6.96 -10.79 9.78
CA LEU A 75 6.78 -12.19 10.22
C LEU A 75 7.75 -12.58 11.33
N ARG A 76 8.82 -11.81 11.59
CA ARG A 76 9.82 -12.04 12.62
C ARG A 76 9.62 -11.20 13.88
N ASP A 77 8.82 -10.13 13.76
CA ASP A 77 8.57 -9.20 14.87
C ASP A 77 7.23 -8.49 14.61
N GLY A 78 6.19 -8.93 15.30
CA GLY A 78 4.83 -8.38 15.15
C GLY A 78 4.68 -6.92 15.57
N ALA A 79 5.69 -6.33 16.22
CA ALA A 79 5.70 -4.91 16.57
C ALA A 79 6.33 -4.02 15.48
N LYS A 80 7.08 -4.61 14.53
CA LYS A 80 7.74 -3.86 13.45
C LYS A 80 6.98 -3.99 12.14
N LYS A 81 6.84 -2.89 11.40
CA LYS A 81 6.26 -2.90 10.05
C LYS A 81 7.06 -3.83 9.13
N MET A 82 6.37 -4.63 8.31
CA MET A 82 7.00 -5.39 7.22
C MET A 82 7.72 -4.44 6.27
N SER A 83 9.00 -4.69 6.00
CA SER A 83 9.83 -3.81 5.17
C SER A 83 10.65 -4.60 4.16
N LYS A 84 10.71 -4.12 2.92
CA LYS A 84 11.57 -4.68 1.88
C LYS A 84 13.07 -4.48 2.16
N SER A 85 13.42 -3.53 3.00
CA SER A 85 14.81 -3.23 3.41
C SER A 85 15.27 -3.98 4.67
N ASP A 86 14.41 -4.83 5.27
CA ASP A 86 14.83 -5.69 6.39
C ASP A 86 15.91 -6.66 5.91
N PRO A 87 17.03 -6.83 6.64
CA PRO A 87 18.10 -7.75 6.25
C PRO A 87 17.65 -9.21 6.20
N SER A 88 16.63 -9.60 6.97
CA SER A 88 16.08 -10.95 6.97
C SER A 88 14.97 -11.09 5.93
N ASP A 89 15.18 -11.94 4.93
CA ASP A 89 14.15 -12.27 3.95
C ASP A 89 12.93 -13.01 4.56
N TYR A 90 13.13 -13.66 5.71
CA TYR A 90 12.04 -14.28 6.48
C TYR A 90 11.12 -13.28 7.19
N SER A 91 11.41 -12.00 7.15
CA SER A 91 10.57 -10.95 7.73
C SER A 91 9.33 -10.64 6.90
N ARG A 92 9.30 -11.05 5.62
CA ARG A 92 8.30 -10.67 4.62
C ARG A 92 7.96 -11.78 3.63
N LEU A 93 6.82 -11.64 2.97
CA LEU A 93 6.46 -12.39 1.77
C LEU A 93 6.71 -11.48 0.56
N ASN A 94 7.48 -11.97 -0.42
CA ASN A 94 7.71 -11.26 -1.68
C ASN A 94 6.83 -11.87 -2.76
N LEU A 95 6.35 -11.09 -3.71
CA LEU A 95 5.63 -11.60 -4.87
C LEU A 95 6.54 -12.37 -5.85
N SER A 96 7.85 -12.39 -5.61
CA SER A 96 8.83 -13.24 -6.30
C SER A 96 9.06 -14.60 -5.61
N ASP A 97 8.50 -14.82 -4.41
CA ASP A 97 8.62 -16.09 -3.69
C ASP A 97 7.84 -17.18 -4.44
N ASP A 98 8.35 -18.41 -4.43
CA ASP A 98 7.56 -19.57 -4.86
C ASP A 98 6.74 -20.15 -3.69
N ALA A 99 5.93 -21.16 -4.00
CA ALA A 99 5.06 -21.81 -3.02
C ALA A 99 5.83 -22.35 -1.81
N ASP A 100 7.01 -22.92 -2.05
CA ASP A 100 7.85 -23.48 -0.98
C ASP A 100 8.43 -22.36 -0.10
N ALA A 101 8.89 -21.28 -0.68
CA ALA A 101 9.38 -20.11 0.04
C ALA A 101 8.28 -19.47 0.89
N ILE A 102 7.08 -19.28 0.33
CA ILE A 102 5.90 -18.79 1.07
C ILE A 102 5.60 -19.70 2.26
N ALA A 103 5.52 -21.00 2.01
CA ALA A 103 5.24 -21.99 3.04
C ALA A 103 6.29 -21.97 4.17
N GLN A 104 7.58 -21.91 3.83
CA GLN A 104 8.66 -21.84 4.81
C GLN A 104 8.62 -20.56 5.64
N LYS A 105 8.39 -19.40 5.00
CA LYS A 105 8.32 -18.11 5.67
C LYS A 105 7.16 -18.04 6.66
N VAL A 106 5.98 -18.51 6.28
CA VAL A 106 4.81 -18.58 7.18
C VAL A 106 5.04 -19.58 8.33
N ARG A 107 5.56 -20.78 8.06
CA ARG A 107 5.87 -21.75 9.12
C ARG A 107 6.88 -21.21 10.13
N LYS A 108 7.91 -20.47 9.68
CA LYS A 108 8.95 -19.87 10.51
C LYS A 108 8.58 -18.50 11.10
N ALA A 109 7.39 -17.97 10.78
CA ALA A 109 6.92 -16.74 11.40
C ALA A 109 6.90 -16.87 12.92
N LYS A 110 7.30 -15.80 13.60
CA LYS A 110 7.34 -15.77 15.07
C LYS A 110 5.93 -15.85 15.64
N THR A 111 5.76 -16.62 16.69
CA THR A 111 4.51 -16.75 17.47
C THR A 111 4.85 -16.98 18.94
N ASP A 112 3.92 -16.65 19.81
CA ASP A 112 3.95 -17.01 21.21
C ASP A 112 3.49 -18.49 21.41
N PRO A 113 3.65 -19.09 22.60
CA PRO A 113 3.31 -20.47 22.86
C PRO A 113 1.81 -20.74 23.10
N GLU A 114 1.02 -19.67 23.35
CA GLU A 114 -0.39 -19.82 23.71
C GLU A 114 -1.26 -20.13 22.48
N PRO A 115 -2.36 -20.89 22.63
CA PRO A 115 -3.34 -21.08 21.58
C PRO A 115 -3.92 -19.74 21.08
N LEU A 116 -4.48 -19.71 19.87
CA LEU A 116 -5.16 -18.52 19.38
C LEU A 116 -6.35 -18.18 20.27
N PRO A 117 -6.60 -16.89 20.60
CA PRO A 117 -7.78 -16.51 21.35
C PRO A 117 -9.04 -16.70 20.49
N SER A 118 -10.19 -16.83 21.13
CA SER A 118 -11.50 -16.91 20.46
C SER A 118 -12.11 -15.54 20.16
N GLU A 119 -11.55 -14.46 20.75
CA GLU A 119 -12.06 -13.08 20.63
C GLU A 119 -10.94 -12.09 20.36
N GLU A 120 -11.25 -10.96 19.71
CA GLU A 120 -10.28 -9.93 19.32
C GLU A 120 -9.54 -9.32 20.52
N ALA A 121 -10.20 -9.16 21.66
CA ALA A 121 -9.59 -8.65 22.88
C ALA A 121 -8.38 -9.48 23.34
N GLY A 122 -8.36 -10.77 23.04
CA GLY A 122 -7.24 -11.65 23.33
C GLY A 122 -5.99 -11.41 22.47
N LEU A 123 -6.09 -10.60 21.41
CA LEU A 123 -4.96 -10.25 20.53
C LEU A 123 -4.18 -9.01 20.99
N GLU A 124 -4.74 -8.15 21.85
CA GLU A 124 -4.19 -6.82 22.20
C GLU A 124 -2.73 -6.84 22.66
N LYS A 125 -2.32 -7.90 23.35
CA LYS A 125 -0.94 -8.07 23.87
C LYS A 125 -0.14 -9.13 23.12
N ARG A 126 -0.62 -9.56 21.96
CA ARG A 126 -0.06 -10.64 21.16
C ARG A 126 0.17 -10.20 19.70
N PRO A 127 1.14 -9.30 19.45
CA PRO A 127 1.32 -8.64 18.15
C PRO A 127 1.62 -9.65 17.02
N GLU A 128 2.31 -10.75 17.29
CA GLU A 128 2.58 -11.78 16.29
C GLU A 128 1.30 -12.54 15.91
N ALA A 129 0.44 -12.88 16.89
CA ALA A 129 -0.85 -13.50 16.66
C ALA A 129 -1.77 -12.55 15.86
N GLN A 130 -1.86 -11.29 16.29
CA GLN A 130 -2.65 -10.26 15.62
C GLN A 130 -2.22 -10.10 14.16
N ASN A 131 -0.92 -10.06 13.89
CA ASN A 131 -0.40 -9.93 12.54
C ASN A 131 -0.79 -11.12 11.66
N LEU A 132 -0.59 -12.36 12.11
CA LEU A 132 -0.90 -13.55 11.31
C LEU A 132 -2.40 -13.73 11.09
N VAL A 133 -3.23 -13.44 12.11
CA VAL A 133 -4.69 -13.46 11.98
C VAL A 133 -5.17 -12.37 11.00
N GLY A 134 -4.59 -11.16 11.07
CA GLY A 134 -4.87 -10.07 10.13
C GLY A 134 -4.49 -10.42 8.69
N ILE A 135 -3.33 -11.07 8.47
CA ILE A 135 -2.92 -11.56 7.15
C ILE A 135 -3.90 -12.61 6.64
N TYR A 136 -4.32 -13.56 7.48
CA TYR A 136 -5.31 -14.57 7.11
C TYR A 136 -6.62 -13.91 6.71
N ALA A 137 -7.13 -12.98 7.52
CA ALA A 137 -8.39 -12.28 7.27
C ALA A 137 -8.35 -11.52 5.92
N ALA A 138 -7.24 -10.83 5.63
CA ALA A 138 -7.06 -10.12 4.37
C ALA A 138 -7.03 -11.07 3.16
N LEU A 139 -6.28 -12.18 3.24
CA LEU A 139 -6.19 -13.16 2.14
C LEU A 139 -7.50 -13.93 1.92
N ALA A 140 -8.26 -14.16 2.99
CA ALA A 140 -9.58 -14.82 2.93
C ALA A 140 -10.73 -13.87 2.62
N GLU A 141 -10.47 -12.56 2.52
CA GLU A 141 -11.49 -11.52 2.31
C GLU A 141 -12.59 -11.56 3.41
N THR A 142 -12.17 -11.75 4.66
CA THR A 142 -13.05 -11.90 5.83
C THR A 142 -12.62 -11.00 6.99
N THR A 143 -13.32 -11.08 8.11
CA THR A 143 -13.01 -10.31 9.32
C THR A 143 -12.10 -11.08 10.28
N VAL A 144 -11.35 -10.37 11.13
CA VAL A 144 -10.56 -10.95 12.22
C VAL A 144 -11.44 -11.80 13.14
N ALA A 145 -12.63 -11.31 13.49
CA ALA A 145 -13.60 -12.05 14.31
C ALA A 145 -13.98 -13.40 13.69
N ALA A 146 -14.23 -13.44 12.38
CA ALA A 146 -14.55 -14.70 11.68
C ALA A 146 -13.39 -15.69 11.71
N VAL A 147 -12.15 -15.22 11.53
CA VAL A 147 -10.95 -16.06 11.64
C VAL A 147 -10.80 -16.63 13.06
N LEU A 148 -10.99 -15.79 14.08
CA LEU A 148 -10.95 -16.24 15.48
C LEU A 148 -12.10 -17.20 15.82
N GLY A 149 -13.28 -17.00 15.23
CA GLY A 149 -14.39 -17.95 15.35
C GLY A 149 -14.05 -19.34 14.75
N GLN A 150 -13.29 -19.36 13.66
CA GLN A 150 -12.86 -20.61 13.00
C GLN A 150 -11.69 -21.31 13.71
N PHE A 151 -10.70 -20.55 14.21
CA PHE A 151 -9.45 -21.06 14.74
C PHE A 151 -9.24 -20.80 16.24
N GLY A 152 -10.24 -20.25 16.92
CA GLY A 152 -10.18 -20.03 18.37
C GLY A 152 -9.80 -21.30 19.14
N ASN A 153 -8.87 -21.15 20.06
CA ASN A 153 -8.27 -22.24 20.84
C ASN A 153 -7.40 -23.24 20.03
N ALA A 154 -7.22 -23.03 18.72
CA ALA A 154 -6.28 -23.83 17.95
C ALA A 154 -4.83 -23.44 18.28
N ASN A 155 -3.93 -24.42 18.23
CA ASN A 155 -2.50 -24.14 18.31
C ASN A 155 -1.99 -23.51 17.00
N PHE A 156 -0.85 -22.80 17.08
CA PHE A 156 -0.26 -22.14 15.92
C PHE A 156 0.19 -23.10 14.82
N SER A 157 0.47 -24.35 15.10
CA SER A 157 0.85 -25.32 14.05
C SER A 157 -0.33 -25.57 13.12
N THR A 158 -1.53 -25.78 13.65
CA THR A 158 -2.76 -25.95 12.88
C THR A 158 -3.12 -24.68 12.10
N PHE A 159 -3.09 -23.53 12.77
CA PHE A 159 -3.40 -22.25 12.15
C PHE A 159 -2.41 -21.90 11.02
N LYS A 160 -1.10 -22.06 11.25
CA LYS A 160 -0.09 -21.79 10.22
C LYS A 160 -0.20 -22.72 9.02
N THR A 161 -0.63 -23.97 9.21
CA THR A 161 -0.89 -24.87 8.09
C THR A 161 -2.01 -24.31 7.20
N ALA A 162 -3.13 -23.92 7.80
CA ALA A 162 -4.22 -23.30 7.05
C ALA A 162 -3.82 -21.95 6.40
N LEU A 163 -2.99 -21.14 7.08
CA LEU A 163 -2.47 -19.90 6.51
C LEU A 163 -1.51 -20.15 5.34
N VAL A 164 -0.69 -21.20 5.40
CA VAL A 164 0.17 -21.62 4.27
C VAL A 164 -0.69 -21.97 3.06
N ASP A 165 -1.68 -22.84 3.25
CA ASP A 165 -2.55 -23.29 2.16
C ASP A 165 -3.27 -22.11 1.50
N LEU A 166 -3.81 -21.19 2.31
CA LEU A 166 -4.46 -19.98 1.84
C LEU A 166 -3.48 -19.03 1.12
N ALA A 167 -2.30 -18.77 1.72
CA ALA A 167 -1.31 -17.88 1.15
C ALA A 167 -0.78 -18.40 -0.19
N VAL A 168 -0.49 -19.70 -0.29
CA VAL A 168 -0.05 -20.34 -1.55
C VAL A 168 -1.17 -20.28 -2.59
N ALA A 169 -2.43 -20.55 -2.21
CA ALA A 169 -3.55 -20.49 -3.13
C ALA A 169 -3.81 -19.07 -3.68
N ARG A 170 -3.66 -18.04 -2.85
CA ARG A 170 -3.94 -16.65 -3.24
C ARG A 170 -2.75 -15.95 -3.89
N LEU A 171 -1.53 -16.17 -3.39
CA LEU A 171 -0.33 -15.49 -3.90
C LEU A 171 0.36 -16.27 -5.01
N GLY A 172 0.27 -17.60 -5.02
CA GLY A 172 0.93 -18.45 -6.01
C GLY A 172 0.65 -18.08 -7.46
N PRO A 173 -0.61 -17.86 -7.87
CA PRO A 173 -0.93 -17.40 -9.23
C PRO A 173 -0.27 -16.06 -9.58
N ILE A 174 -0.26 -15.11 -8.63
CA ILE A 174 0.39 -13.79 -8.79
C ILE A 174 1.89 -13.95 -8.95
N CYS A 175 2.53 -14.77 -8.10
CA CYS A 175 3.96 -15.03 -8.15
C CYS A 175 4.38 -15.72 -9.46
N THR A 176 3.57 -16.63 -9.95
CA THR A 176 3.79 -17.32 -11.23
C THR A 176 3.72 -16.35 -12.41
N GLU A 177 2.70 -15.50 -12.44
CA GLU A 177 2.55 -14.50 -13.49
C GLU A 177 3.64 -13.43 -13.41
N MET A 178 4.02 -13.00 -12.22
CA MET A 178 5.15 -12.08 -12.04
C MET A 178 6.46 -12.65 -12.61
N LYS A 179 6.77 -13.93 -12.33
CA LYS A 179 7.94 -14.59 -12.90
C LYS A 179 7.87 -14.67 -14.43
N ARG A 180 6.69 -14.99 -14.98
CA ARG A 180 6.47 -15.03 -16.44
C ARG A 180 6.74 -13.67 -17.06
N LEU A 181 6.18 -12.59 -16.50
CA LEU A 181 6.34 -11.22 -16.99
C LEU A 181 7.79 -10.75 -16.89
N GLN A 182 8.49 -11.06 -15.78
CA GLN A 182 9.91 -10.71 -15.62
C GLN A 182 10.81 -11.35 -16.67
N GLY A 183 10.40 -12.47 -17.28
CA GLY A 183 11.10 -13.10 -18.41
C GLY A 183 10.82 -12.46 -19.77
N ASP A 184 9.85 -11.53 -19.86
CA ASP A 184 9.44 -10.88 -21.11
C ASP A 184 9.77 -9.37 -21.06
N GLN A 185 11.05 -9.05 -21.21
CA GLN A 185 11.53 -7.67 -21.15
C GLN A 185 10.85 -6.75 -22.17
N LYS A 186 10.60 -7.27 -23.39
CA LYS A 186 9.95 -6.49 -24.44
C LYS A 186 8.54 -6.08 -24.02
N TYR A 187 7.77 -7.01 -23.46
CA TYR A 187 6.42 -6.73 -22.99
C TYR A 187 6.44 -5.68 -21.87
N LEU A 188 7.38 -5.80 -20.91
CA LEU A 188 7.52 -4.82 -19.82
C LEU A 188 7.85 -3.43 -20.36
N ASP A 189 8.78 -3.33 -21.32
CA ASP A 189 9.15 -2.06 -21.93
C ASP A 189 7.98 -1.43 -22.69
N ASP A 190 7.20 -2.23 -23.43
CA ASP A 190 6.02 -1.78 -24.16
C ASP A 190 4.93 -1.26 -23.19
N VAL A 191 4.66 -1.98 -22.09
CA VAL A 191 3.71 -1.55 -21.04
C VAL A 191 4.16 -0.26 -20.35
N LEU A 192 5.45 -0.16 -20.01
CA LEU A 192 6.01 1.05 -19.38
C LEU A 192 5.94 2.25 -20.33
N LYS A 193 6.22 2.05 -21.61
CA LYS A 193 6.13 3.10 -22.64
C LYS A 193 4.68 3.59 -22.82
N ASP A 194 3.73 2.67 -22.99
CA ASP A 194 2.31 3.04 -23.10
C ASP A 194 1.84 3.80 -21.86
N GLY A 195 2.16 3.28 -20.67
CA GLY A 195 1.84 3.94 -19.41
C GLY A 195 2.44 5.35 -19.30
N ALA A 196 3.71 5.51 -19.68
CA ALA A 196 4.39 6.81 -19.68
C ALA A 196 3.76 7.79 -20.67
N ASP A 197 3.38 7.34 -21.87
CA ASP A 197 2.75 8.19 -22.87
C ASP A 197 1.36 8.68 -22.40
N ARG A 198 0.56 7.80 -21.83
CA ARG A 198 -0.76 8.15 -21.25
C ARG A 198 -0.61 9.12 -20.06
N ALA A 199 0.31 8.85 -19.14
CA ALA A 199 0.58 9.72 -18.01
C ALA A 199 1.07 11.10 -18.44
N ARG A 200 1.95 11.17 -19.45
CA ARG A 200 2.51 12.41 -20.00
C ARG A 200 1.41 13.31 -20.58
N VAL A 201 0.41 12.77 -21.24
CA VAL A 201 -0.71 13.56 -21.79
C VAL A 201 -1.40 14.36 -20.68
N ILE A 202 -1.73 13.72 -19.57
CA ILE A 202 -2.39 14.36 -18.42
C ILE A 202 -1.44 15.34 -17.73
N ALA A 203 -0.24 14.90 -17.40
CA ALA A 203 0.74 15.71 -16.71
C ALA A 203 1.15 16.95 -17.49
N ALA A 204 1.36 16.84 -18.82
CA ALA A 204 1.75 17.96 -19.66
C ALA A 204 0.64 19.04 -19.75
N ALA A 205 -0.61 18.62 -19.81
CA ALA A 205 -1.75 19.55 -19.78
C ALA A 205 -1.77 20.34 -18.47
N ASN A 206 -1.74 19.64 -17.35
CA ASN A 206 -1.76 20.25 -16.02
C ASN A 206 -0.52 21.14 -15.78
N MET A 207 0.67 20.68 -16.20
CA MET A 207 1.91 21.47 -16.06
C MET A 207 1.87 22.76 -16.88
N ARG A 208 1.22 22.76 -18.05
CA ARG A 208 1.02 23.98 -18.85
C ARG A 208 0.16 25.00 -18.11
N ASP A 209 -0.92 24.53 -17.49
CA ASP A 209 -1.81 25.36 -16.70
C ASP A 209 -1.09 25.92 -15.46
N ILE A 210 -0.38 25.07 -14.71
CA ILE A 210 0.41 25.46 -13.54
C ILE A 210 1.44 26.54 -13.91
N LYS A 211 2.24 26.31 -14.96
CA LYS A 211 3.21 27.29 -15.45
C LYS A 211 2.55 28.61 -15.84
N GLY A 212 1.37 28.53 -16.46
CA GLY A 212 0.59 29.68 -16.81
C GLY A 212 0.07 30.44 -15.58
N ILE A 213 -0.43 29.77 -14.56
CA ILE A 213 -0.89 30.36 -13.28
C ILE A 213 0.27 31.08 -12.59
N LEU A 214 1.44 30.43 -12.54
CA LEU A 214 2.68 30.97 -11.95
C LEU A 214 3.30 32.12 -12.75
N GLY A 215 2.89 32.32 -14.00
CA GLY A 215 3.46 33.36 -14.85
C GLY A 215 4.78 33.00 -15.50
N PHE A 216 5.16 31.71 -15.54
CA PHE A 216 6.36 31.30 -16.29
C PHE A 216 6.19 31.51 -17.79
N ILE A 217 7.27 31.95 -18.43
CA ILE A 217 7.36 32.12 -19.89
C ILE A 217 7.21 30.73 -20.55
N ARG A 218 6.41 30.68 -21.61
CA ARG A 218 6.16 29.45 -22.39
C ARG A 218 7.29 29.16 -23.37
#